data_e58503d68c3bd07d26d3eaabf2b7cac0
#
_entry.id   e58503d68c3bd07d26d3eaabf2b7cac0
#
_cell.length_a   1.000
_cell.length_b   1.000
_cell.length_c   1.000
_cell.angle_alpha   90.00
_cell.angle_beta   90.00
_cell.angle_gamma   90.00
#
_symmetry.space_group_name_H-M   'P 1'
#
loop_
_entity.id
_entity.type
_entity.pdbx_description
1 polymer ?
#
loop_
_entity_poly.entity_id
_entity_poly.type
_entity_poly.pdbx_seq_one_letter_code
_entity_poly.pdbx_strand_id
1 'polypeptide(L)'
;MAAAIAVPVCFPMSAYSAIKDETVFKDVQWEAIGETPVLQDKGWVQSMCTTNNYIICLENASNKTSDPDTLIAFYKNDYDEHGNPVERYSVAKQVTEMDYEHGNGMTYNPNTNEILIVGSTPLSPENQGYVYIVDADTLKFKKKVHVADHNLLGIAYIKDTNEYMIQMFDPGYTNVQFVRTDAALNVTGSSFPAKTALNLRHQDFCISGDYLLSLAFNQKIENSNVMHIYSIETGELLTEYKLTINGNSEFIEPESIAEMGANEIVIANGQKNPRRISFYKTEVAAAFKVTT
;
A
#
# COMPACT_ATOMS: atom_id res chain seq x y z
N MET A 1 4.06 45.21 25.33
CA MET A 1 3.60 43.94 24.80
C MET A 1 4.42 43.67 23.55
N ALA A 2 5.36 42.74 23.60
CA ALA A 2 6.16 42.34 22.43
C ALA A 2 5.46 41.14 21.77
N ALA A 3 5.06 41.30 20.51
CA ALA A 3 4.48 40.23 19.70
C ALA A 3 5.62 39.31 19.28
N ALA A 4 5.54 38.06 19.70
CA ALA A 4 6.43 37.03 19.19
C ALA A 4 6.02 36.67 17.76
N ILE A 5 6.88 36.92 16.80
CA ILE A 5 6.73 36.50 15.40
C ILE A 5 7.14 35.01 15.38
N ALA A 6 6.17 34.12 15.21
CA ALA A 6 6.45 32.73 14.90
C ALA A 6 7.01 32.63 13.49
N VAL A 7 8.29 32.28 13.38
CA VAL A 7 8.91 31.94 12.11
C VAL A 7 8.48 30.51 11.76
N PRO A 8 7.83 30.27 10.63
CA PRO A 8 7.53 28.90 10.21
C PRO A 8 8.84 28.15 9.96
N VAL A 9 9.08 27.08 10.68
CA VAL A 9 10.19 26.17 10.42
C VAL A 9 9.76 25.34 9.21
N CYS A 10 10.19 25.76 8.02
CA CYS A 10 10.13 24.91 6.83
C CYS A 10 11.17 23.81 7.00
N PHE A 11 10.72 22.61 7.32
CA PHE A 11 11.56 21.43 7.14
C PHE A 11 11.82 21.27 5.63
N PRO A 12 13.09 21.09 5.20
CA PRO A 12 13.36 20.82 3.81
C PRO A 12 12.66 19.50 3.47
N MET A 13 11.71 19.53 2.52
CA MET A 13 11.26 18.32 1.86
C MET A 13 12.53 17.71 1.25
N SER A 14 12.98 16.58 1.82
CA SER A 14 14.05 15.82 1.21
C SER A 14 13.58 15.43 -0.19
N ALA A 15 14.32 15.88 -1.21
CA ALA A 15 14.08 15.44 -2.57
C ALA A 15 14.23 13.91 -2.59
N TYR A 16 13.14 13.19 -2.76
CA TYR A 16 13.17 11.76 -2.96
C TYR A 16 13.94 11.49 -4.25
N SER A 17 15.10 10.87 -4.16
CA SER A 17 15.74 10.36 -5.36
C SER A 17 14.97 9.13 -5.82
N ALA A 18 14.41 9.20 -7.02
CA ALA A 18 13.77 8.06 -7.65
C ALA A 18 14.73 6.86 -7.74
N ILE A 19 14.22 5.66 -7.50
CA ILE A 19 14.97 4.42 -7.76
C ILE A 19 15.15 4.32 -9.28
N LYS A 20 16.38 4.18 -9.74
CA LYS A 20 16.73 4.17 -11.17
C LYS A 20 17.35 2.87 -11.66
N ASP A 21 17.50 1.89 -10.78
CA ASP A 21 18.10 0.60 -11.10
C ASP A 21 17.37 -0.50 -10.32
N GLU A 22 16.68 -1.39 -11.04
CA GLU A 22 15.91 -2.49 -10.47
C GLU A 22 16.79 -3.51 -9.73
N THR A 23 18.10 -3.54 -9.98
CA THR A 23 19.02 -4.46 -9.30
C THR A 23 19.16 -4.16 -7.82
N VAL A 24 18.74 -3.00 -7.36
CA VAL A 24 18.72 -2.63 -5.94
C VAL A 24 17.84 -3.55 -5.10
N PHE A 25 16.85 -4.20 -5.71
CA PHE A 25 15.99 -5.15 -5.02
C PHE A 25 16.56 -6.57 -4.99
N LYS A 26 17.68 -6.80 -5.69
CA LYS A 26 18.37 -8.07 -5.66
C LYS A 26 19.01 -8.28 -4.29
N ASP A 27 18.78 -9.44 -3.71
CA ASP A 27 19.32 -9.82 -2.41
C ASP A 27 18.90 -8.93 -1.23
N VAL A 28 17.78 -8.21 -1.40
CA VAL A 28 17.19 -7.40 -0.34
C VAL A 28 16.76 -8.27 0.84
N GLN A 29 17.20 -7.88 2.04
CA GLN A 29 16.79 -8.50 3.28
C GLN A 29 15.63 -7.69 3.88
N TRP A 30 14.57 -8.39 4.26
CA TRP A 30 13.42 -7.80 4.90
C TRP A 30 13.54 -7.93 6.42
N GLU A 31 13.66 -6.80 7.10
CA GLU A 31 13.80 -6.71 8.54
C GLU A 31 12.44 -6.49 9.21
N ALA A 32 12.14 -7.29 10.24
CA ALA A 32 10.96 -7.07 11.06
C ALA A 32 11.15 -5.78 11.88
N ILE A 33 10.21 -4.84 11.73
CA ILE A 33 10.28 -3.54 12.39
C ILE A 33 9.19 -3.32 13.43
N GLY A 34 8.11 -4.07 13.38
CA GLY A 34 7.04 -3.96 14.35
C GLY A 34 5.98 -5.04 14.16
N GLU A 35 5.26 -5.31 15.23
CA GLU A 35 4.09 -6.17 15.25
C GLU A 35 3.00 -5.51 16.05
N THR A 36 1.75 -5.72 15.64
CA THR A 36 0.59 -5.23 16.37
C THR A 36 -0.52 -6.28 16.33
N PRO A 37 -1.30 -6.44 17.41
CA PRO A 37 -2.45 -7.32 17.36
C PRO A 37 -3.46 -6.80 16.35
N VAL A 38 -4.17 -7.71 15.69
CA VAL A 38 -5.39 -7.39 14.94
C VAL A 38 -6.44 -6.92 15.93
N LEU A 39 -7.06 -5.77 15.66
CA LEU A 39 -7.98 -5.13 16.61
C LEU A 39 -9.42 -5.65 16.52
N GLN A 40 -9.76 -6.33 15.43
CA GLN A 40 -11.06 -6.99 15.28
C GLN A 40 -10.93 -8.51 15.47
N ASP A 41 -11.91 -9.13 16.14
CA ASP A 41 -11.91 -10.57 16.44
C ASP A 41 -11.72 -11.48 15.21
N LYS A 42 -12.25 -11.05 14.06
CA LYS A 42 -12.17 -11.80 12.80
C LYS A 42 -11.41 -11.04 11.73
N GLY A 43 -10.86 -9.89 12.09
CA GLY A 43 -10.19 -9.01 11.16
C GLY A 43 -8.93 -9.62 10.56
N TRP A 44 -8.57 -9.12 9.39
CA TRP A 44 -7.35 -9.44 8.67
C TRP A 44 -6.85 -8.19 7.97
N VAL A 45 -5.54 -7.92 8.05
CA VAL A 45 -4.97 -6.81 7.27
C VAL A 45 -5.12 -7.12 5.78
N GLN A 46 -5.60 -6.12 5.01
CA GLN A 46 -5.78 -6.26 3.56
C GLN A 46 -4.89 -5.28 2.81
N SER A 47 -4.81 -4.05 3.27
CA SER A 47 -4.03 -3.03 2.59
C SER A 47 -3.37 -2.06 3.55
N MET A 48 -2.39 -1.32 3.03
CA MET A 48 -1.60 -0.37 3.77
C MET A 48 -1.14 0.76 2.87
N CYS A 49 -1.09 1.97 3.41
CA CYS A 49 -0.33 3.08 2.84
C CYS A 49 0.47 3.79 3.92
N THR A 50 1.36 4.68 3.51
CA THR A 50 2.13 5.51 4.43
C THR A 50 1.90 6.98 4.15
N THR A 51 1.82 7.77 5.22
CA THR A 51 1.86 9.22 5.20
C THR A 51 3.20 9.72 5.76
N ASN A 52 3.34 11.00 5.98
CA ASN A 52 4.54 11.53 6.64
C ASN A 52 4.69 11.00 8.08
N ASN A 53 3.58 10.83 8.80
CA ASN A 53 3.56 10.54 10.23
C ASN A 53 3.10 9.12 10.56
N TYR A 54 2.37 8.46 9.66
CA TYR A 54 1.67 7.22 9.96
C TYR A 54 1.94 6.13 8.93
N ILE A 55 1.90 4.88 9.41
CA ILE A 55 1.55 3.71 8.62
C ILE A 55 0.06 3.50 8.84
N ILE A 56 -0.74 3.46 7.78
CA ILE A 56 -2.19 3.29 7.87
C ILE A 56 -2.54 1.95 7.24
N CYS A 57 -3.18 1.09 8.03
CA CYS A 57 -3.65 -0.22 7.59
C CYS A 57 -5.17 -0.28 7.58
N LEU A 58 -5.70 -1.11 6.69
CA LEU A 58 -7.09 -1.52 6.71
C LEU A 58 -7.18 -2.95 7.24
N GLU A 59 -7.93 -3.14 8.32
CA GLU A 59 -8.38 -4.45 8.77
C GLU A 59 -9.78 -4.71 8.24
N ASN A 60 -9.90 -5.64 7.32
CA ASN A 60 -11.18 -6.10 6.81
C ASN A 60 -11.88 -6.97 7.87
N ALA A 61 -13.10 -6.63 8.21
CA ALA A 61 -13.89 -7.37 9.20
C ALA A 61 -14.32 -8.74 8.68
N SER A 62 -14.75 -8.78 7.42
CA SER A 62 -15.18 -10.01 6.75
C SER A 62 -15.41 -9.75 5.26
N ASN A 63 -14.95 -10.63 4.41
CA ASN A 63 -15.30 -10.64 2.99
C ASN A 63 -16.61 -11.37 2.67
N LYS A 64 -17.45 -11.63 3.67
CA LYS A 64 -18.74 -12.36 3.54
C LYS A 64 -19.93 -11.56 4.08
N THR A 65 -19.69 -10.47 4.75
CA THR A 65 -20.71 -9.60 5.35
C THR A 65 -20.33 -8.15 5.07
N SER A 66 -21.29 -7.26 5.17
CA SER A 66 -21.08 -5.81 5.08
C SER A 66 -20.74 -5.19 6.44
N ASP A 67 -20.07 -5.94 7.31
CA ASP A 67 -19.60 -5.41 8.60
C ASP A 67 -18.52 -4.35 8.34
N PRO A 68 -18.57 -3.22 9.07
CA PRO A 68 -17.61 -2.15 8.87
C PRO A 68 -16.16 -2.59 9.11
N ASP A 69 -15.27 -2.20 8.22
CA ASP A 69 -13.83 -2.37 8.34
C ASP A 69 -13.21 -1.34 9.29
N THR A 70 -12.00 -1.60 9.74
CA THR A 70 -11.27 -0.69 10.60
C THR A 70 -10.04 -0.13 9.90
N LEU A 71 -9.96 1.19 9.81
CA LEU A 71 -8.73 1.89 9.47
C LEU A 71 -7.95 2.19 10.75
N ILE A 72 -6.66 1.86 10.72
CA ILE A 72 -5.77 2.01 11.86
C ILE A 72 -4.52 2.76 11.41
N ALA A 73 -4.22 3.87 12.08
CA ALA A 73 -2.95 4.58 11.91
C ALA A 73 -1.99 4.23 13.04
N PHE A 74 -0.80 3.80 12.68
CA PHE A 74 0.33 3.53 13.59
C PHE A 74 1.36 4.63 13.46
N TYR A 75 1.96 5.07 14.56
CA TYR A 75 3.05 6.02 14.51
C TYR A 75 4.24 5.46 13.71
N LYS A 76 4.62 6.18 12.66
CA LYS A 76 5.78 5.82 11.84
C LYS A 76 7.10 6.28 12.45
N ASN A 77 7.06 7.35 13.25
CA ASN A 77 8.20 8.04 13.84
C ASN A 77 8.17 7.94 15.37
N ASP A 78 9.26 8.35 16.03
CA ASP A 78 9.35 8.40 17.50
C ASP A 78 8.72 9.67 18.10
N TYR A 79 8.19 10.54 17.24
CA TYR A 79 7.50 11.78 17.61
C TYR A 79 6.24 11.93 16.76
N ASP A 80 5.19 12.47 17.37
CA ASP A 80 3.95 12.85 16.68
C ASP A 80 4.15 14.15 15.86
N GLU A 81 3.09 14.59 15.16
CA GLU A 81 3.06 15.81 14.37
C GLU A 81 3.24 17.10 15.19
N HIS A 82 3.14 17.01 16.50
CA HIS A 82 3.34 18.13 17.45
C HIS A 82 4.70 18.10 18.12
N GLY A 83 5.54 17.08 17.80
CA GLY A 83 6.86 16.89 18.40
C GLY A 83 6.84 16.24 19.77
N ASN A 84 5.73 15.64 20.20
CA ASN A 84 5.69 14.88 21.44
C ASN A 84 6.24 13.46 21.21
N PRO A 85 7.02 12.91 22.14
CA PRO A 85 7.51 11.54 22.06
C PRO A 85 6.35 10.54 22.04
N VAL A 86 6.42 9.57 21.12
CA VAL A 86 5.46 8.47 20.99
C VAL A 86 6.20 7.15 20.82
N GLU A 87 5.52 6.06 21.11
CA GLU A 87 6.05 4.74 20.84
C GLU A 87 5.84 4.42 19.33
N ARG A 88 6.93 4.23 18.61
CA ARG A 88 6.88 3.87 17.18
C ARG A 88 6.09 2.58 16.98
N TYR A 89 5.26 2.53 15.96
CA TYR A 89 4.35 1.43 15.61
C TYR A 89 3.22 1.16 16.63
N SER A 90 3.07 2.00 17.67
CA SER A 90 1.85 1.96 18.47
C SER A 90 0.69 2.62 17.75
N VAL A 91 -0.54 2.26 18.14
CA VAL A 91 -1.76 2.81 17.56
C VAL A 91 -1.92 4.29 17.91
N ALA A 92 -1.96 5.15 16.89
CA ALA A 92 -2.23 6.58 17.03
C ALA A 92 -3.72 6.88 17.01
N LYS A 93 -4.45 6.26 16.07
CA LYS A 93 -5.90 6.43 15.90
C LYS A 93 -6.49 5.22 15.17
N GLN A 94 -7.79 5.02 15.35
CA GLN A 94 -8.55 4.02 14.60
C GLN A 94 -9.98 4.49 14.36
N VAL A 95 -10.57 4.07 13.24
CA VAL A 95 -11.95 4.38 12.87
C VAL A 95 -12.58 3.15 12.24
N THR A 96 -13.76 2.76 12.75
CA THR A 96 -14.57 1.65 12.22
C THR A 96 -15.92 2.23 11.84
N GLU A 97 -16.18 2.50 10.56
CA GLU A 97 -17.42 3.15 10.14
C GLU A 97 -17.95 2.72 8.77
N MET A 98 -17.11 2.13 7.93
CA MET A 98 -17.43 1.85 6.54
C MET A 98 -16.98 0.45 6.15
N ASP A 99 -17.80 -0.25 5.38
CA ASP A 99 -17.38 -1.43 4.63
C ASP A 99 -16.70 -0.96 3.35
N TYR A 100 -15.39 -1.23 3.24
CA TYR A 100 -14.59 -0.97 2.03
C TYR A 100 -14.54 -2.20 1.11
N GLU A 101 -15.50 -3.09 1.24
CA GLU A 101 -15.55 -4.38 0.58
C GLU A 101 -14.34 -5.25 1.01
N HIS A 102 -13.59 -5.78 0.07
CA HIS A 102 -12.36 -6.49 0.44
C HIS A 102 -11.18 -5.54 0.75
N GLY A 103 -11.22 -4.30 0.26
CA GLY A 103 -10.27 -3.23 0.56
C GLY A 103 -8.80 -3.58 0.28
N ASN A 104 -8.51 -4.28 -0.81
CA ASN A 104 -7.24 -4.98 -1.04
C ASN A 104 -6.05 -4.08 -1.41
N GLY A 105 -6.27 -2.85 -1.78
CA GLY A 105 -5.21 -1.89 -2.13
C GLY A 105 -5.49 -0.49 -1.62
N MET A 106 -4.44 0.20 -1.19
CA MET A 106 -4.54 1.53 -0.59
C MET A 106 -3.36 2.41 -0.98
N THR A 107 -3.63 3.70 -1.21
CA THR A 107 -2.58 4.69 -1.43
C THR A 107 -2.91 6.03 -0.76
N TYR A 108 -1.89 6.82 -0.50
CA TYR A 108 -2.01 8.18 0.04
C TYR A 108 -1.65 9.22 -1.01
N ASN A 109 -2.50 10.23 -1.19
CA ASN A 109 -2.22 11.40 -2.01
C ASN A 109 -1.92 12.61 -1.12
N PRO A 110 -0.66 13.05 -1.04
CA PRO A 110 -0.28 14.18 -0.20
C PRO A 110 -0.81 15.54 -0.69
N ASN A 111 -1.15 15.67 -1.99
CA ASN A 111 -1.66 16.92 -2.54
C ASN A 111 -3.08 17.24 -2.07
N THR A 112 -3.88 16.19 -1.81
CA THR A 112 -5.27 16.33 -1.35
C THR A 112 -5.45 15.92 0.11
N ASN A 113 -4.40 15.37 0.72
CA ASN A 113 -4.42 14.75 2.05
C ASN A 113 -5.50 13.66 2.17
N GLU A 114 -5.57 12.80 1.15
CA GLU A 114 -6.57 11.76 1.03
C GLU A 114 -5.93 10.38 0.92
N ILE A 115 -6.60 9.40 1.52
CA ILE A 115 -6.33 7.98 1.33
C ILE A 115 -7.35 7.45 0.33
N LEU A 116 -6.87 6.70 -0.64
CA LEU A 116 -7.70 6.03 -1.64
C LEU A 116 -7.62 4.53 -1.41
N ILE A 117 -8.78 3.87 -1.32
CA ILE A 117 -8.91 2.43 -1.08
C ILE A 117 -9.72 1.82 -2.22
N VAL A 118 -9.23 0.76 -2.83
CA VAL A 118 -9.98 0.04 -3.87
C VAL A 118 -10.85 -1.05 -3.24
N GLY A 119 -12.14 -1.04 -3.58
CA GLY A 119 -13.06 -2.13 -3.26
C GLY A 119 -12.83 -3.32 -4.18
N SER A 120 -12.27 -4.40 -3.64
CA SER A 120 -12.04 -5.64 -4.39
C SER A 120 -13.11 -6.67 -4.08
N THR A 121 -13.45 -7.50 -5.06
CA THR A 121 -14.43 -8.60 -4.92
C THR A 121 -15.68 -8.22 -4.10
N PRO A 122 -16.41 -7.16 -4.50
CA PRO A 122 -17.52 -6.66 -3.71
C PRO A 122 -18.62 -7.71 -3.54
N LEU A 123 -19.30 -7.67 -2.41
CA LEU A 123 -20.45 -8.54 -2.12
C LEU A 123 -21.62 -8.28 -3.05
N SER A 124 -21.73 -7.05 -3.54
CA SER A 124 -22.80 -6.60 -4.42
C SER A 124 -22.23 -6.03 -5.72
N PRO A 125 -22.76 -6.45 -6.90
CA PRO A 125 -22.26 -5.96 -8.21
C PRO A 125 -22.31 -4.44 -8.36
N GLU A 126 -23.23 -3.75 -7.68
CA GLU A 126 -23.32 -2.28 -7.70
C GLU A 126 -22.15 -1.59 -7.00
N ASN A 127 -21.33 -2.31 -6.25
CA ASN A 127 -20.12 -1.79 -5.63
C ASN A 127 -18.84 -2.12 -6.42
N GLN A 128 -18.97 -2.80 -7.56
CA GLN A 128 -17.83 -3.13 -8.40
C GLN A 128 -17.19 -1.87 -8.99
N GLY A 129 -15.87 -1.83 -9.00
CA GLY A 129 -15.10 -0.79 -9.70
C GLY A 129 -15.03 0.56 -8.97
N TYR A 130 -15.29 0.59 -7.68
CA TYR A 130 -15.22 1.81 -6.87
C TYR A 130 -13.89 1.97 -6.15
N VAL A 131 -13.47 3.24 -6.07
CA VAL A 131 -12.42 3.73 -5.18
C VAL A 131 -13.10 4.53 -4.07
N TYR A 132 -12.80 4.20 -2.83
CA TYR A 132 -13.28 4.88 -1.64
C TYR A 132 -12.25 5.93 -1.22
N ILE A 133 -12.70 7.15 -0.98
CA ILE A 133 -11.85 8.28 -0.60
C ILE A 133 -12.08 8.61 0.86
N VAL A 134 -10.99 8.65 1.61
CA VAL A 134 -10.94 8.84 3.05
C VAL A 134 -10.08 10.06 3.36
N ASP A 135 -10.45 10.84 4.34
CA ASP A 135 -9.63 11.93 4.87
C ASP A 135 -8.48 11.36 5.71
N ALA A 136 -7.24 11.71 5.39
CA ALA A 136 -6.06 11.10 6.02
C ALA A 136 -5.85 11.53 7.49
N ASP A 137 -6.33 12.71 7.89
CA ASP A 137 -6.18 13.18 9.27
C ASP A 137 -7.19 12.53 10.20
N THR A 138 -8.42 12.35 9.73
CA THR A 138 -9.52 11.84 10.56
C THR A 138 -9.83 10.37 10.35
N LEU A 139 -9.31 9.75 9.29
CA LEU A 139 -9.63 8.41 8.79
C LEU A 139 -11.12 8.22 8.45
N LYS A 140 -11.86 9.30 8.20
CA LYS A 140 -13.28 9.24 7.91
C LYS A 140 -13.55 9.18 6.41
N PHE A 141 -14.53 8.36 6.05
CA PHE A 141 -15.04 8.27 4.69
C PHE A 141 -15.55 9.63 4.19
N LYS A 142 -15.18 9.99 2.96
CA LYS A 142 -15.64 11.22 2.28
C LYS A 142 -16.61 10.90 1.15
N LYS A 143 -16.20 10.04 0.22
CA LYS A 143 -16.99 9.67 -0.96
C LYS A 143 -16.41 8.42 -1.62
N LYS A 144 -17.17 7.83 -2.54
CA LYS A 144 -16.66 6.82 -3.48
C LYS A 144 -16.78 7.31 -4.93
N VAL A 145 -15.86 6.87 -5.78
CA VAL A 145 -15.80 7.22 -7.20
C VAL A 145 -15.79 5.91 -8.00
N HIS A 146 -16.70 5.79 -8.95
CA HIS A 146 -16.70 4.68 -9.90
C HIS A 146 -15.64 4.92 -10.97
N VAL A 147 -14.78 3.94 -11.20
CA VAL A 147 -13.65 4.04 -12.14
C VAL A 147 -13.88 3.19 -13.38
N ALA A 148 -14.32 1.95 -13.20
CA ALA A 148 -14.52 0.99 -14.30
C ALA A 148 -15.43 -0.15 -13.87
N ASP A 149 -16.03 -0.85 -14.84
CA ASP A 149 -16.85 -2.05 -14.60
C ASP A 149 -15.98 -3.32 -14.42
N HIS A 150 -14.88 -3.18 -13.69
CA HIS A 150 -13.92 -4.24 -13.39
C HIS A 150 -13.66 -4.33 -11.89
N ASN A 151 -13.20 -5.48 -11.43
CA ASN A 151 -12.69 -5.57 -10.06
C ASN A 151 -11.37 -4.81 -9.95
N LEU A 152 -11.24 -4.02 -8.89
CA LEU A 152 -10.01 -3.31 -8.56
C LEU A 152 -9.30 -4.08 -7.45
N LEU A 153 -7.99 -4.27 -7.60
CA LEU A 153 -7.20 -5.04 -6.63
C LEU A 153 -6.23 -4.16 -5.86
N GLY A 154 -5.58 -3.24 -6.54
CA GLY A 154 -4.58 -2.34 -5.95
C GLY A 154 -4.65 -0.94 -6.55
N ILE A 155 -4.09 0.02 -5.85
CA ILE A 155 -3.97 1.41 -6.30
C ILE A 155 -2.68 2.03 -5.77
N ALA A 156 -1.97 2.77 -6.61
CA ALA A 156 -0.81 3.53 -6.19
C ALA A 156 -0.82 4.94 -6.79
N TYR A 157 -0.38 5.91 -6.01
CA TYR A 157 -0.25 7.30 -6.43
C TYR A 157 1.10 7.54 -7.12
N ILE A 158 1.08 8.19 -8.29
CA ILE A 158 2.26 8.58 -9.07
C ILE A 158 2.55 10.06 -8.77
N LYS A 159 3.54 10.31 -7.93
CA LYS A 159 3.82 11.66 -7.41
C LYS A 159 4.15 12.67 -8.51
N ASP A 160 4.99 12.28 -9.47
CA ASP A 160 5.56 13.19 -10.47
C ASP A 160 4.52 13.74 -11.44
N THR A 161 3.48 12.96 -11.72
CA THR A 161 2.42 13.34 -12.67
C THR A 161 1.08 13.64 -12.01
N ASN A 162 0.95 13.44 -10.69
CA ASN A 162 -0.31 13.55 -9.96
C ASN A 162 -1.41 12.68 -10.57
N GLU A 163 -1.05 11.44 -10.86
CA GLU A 163 -1.91 10.41 -11.44
C GLU A 163 -2.01 9.20 -10.51
N TYR A 164 -2.85 8.22 -10.88
CA TYR A 164 -2.87 6.94 -10.19
C TYR A 164 -2.64 5.80 -11.16
N MET A 165 -2.06 4.72 -10.65
CA MET A 165 -2.05 3.41 -11.28
C MET A 165 -3.03 2.53 -10.52
N ILE A 166 -3.90 1.82 -11.22
CA ILE A 166 -4.87 0.89 -10.64
C ILE A 166 -4.67 -0.50 -11.23
N GLN A 167 -4.60 -1.50 -10.37
CA GLN A 167 -4.61 -2.89 -10.79
C GLN A 167 -6.05 -3.36 -10.94
N MET A 168 -6.43 -3.71 -12.17
CA MET A 168 -7.77 -4.16 -12.55
C MET A 168 -7.73 -5.58 -13.09
N PHE A 169 -8.81 -6.34 -12.89
CA PHE A 169 -8.94 -7.65 -13.48
C PHE A 169 -10.38 -7.98 -13.90
N ASP A 170 -10.48 -8.79 -14.94
CA ASP A 170 -11.75 -9.29 -15.45
C ASP A 170 -12.41 -10.25 -14.46
N PRO A 171 -13.73 -10.40 -14.51
CA PRO A 171 -14.42 -11.45 -13.80
C PRO A 171 -13.80 -12.82 -14.16
N GLY A 172 -13.20 -13.49 -13.18
CA GLY A 172 -12.49 -14.75 -13.39
C GLY A 172 -10.96 -14.65 -13.27
N TYR A 173 -10.41 -13.47 -13.07
CA TYR A 173 -8.99 -13.23 -12.78
C TYR A 173 -8.03 -13.72 -13.89
N THR A 174 -8.51 -13.75 -15.12
CA THR A 174 -7.72 -14.23 -16.27
C THR A 174 -6.87 -13.15 -16.90
N ASN A 175 -7.33 -11.89 -16.86
CA ASN A 175 -6.63 -10.73 -17.39
C ASN A 175 -6.46 -9.71 -16.28
N VAL A 176 -5.23 -9.55 -15.81
CA VAL A 176 -4.86 -8.54 -14.82
C VAL A 176 -4.06 -7.46 -15.52
N GLN A 177 -4.45 -6.21 -15.32
CA GLN A 177 -3.82 -5.06 -15.96
C GLN A 177 -3.55 -3.95 -14.96
N PHE A 178 -2.46 -3.23 -15.17
CA PHE A 178 -2.21 -1.94 -14.56
C PHE A 178 -2.69 -0.85 -15.50
N VAL A 179 -3.58 0.00 -15.02
CA VAL A 179 -4.26 1.04 -15.81
C VAL A 179 -4.01 2.40 -15.19
N ARG A 180 -3.57 3.36 -15.99
CA ARG A 180 -3.40 4.76 -15.53
C ARG A 180 -4.72 5.50 -15.51
N THR A 181 -4.86 6.34 -14.49
CA THR A 181 -5.94 7.32 -14.39
C THR A 181 -5.36 8.71 -14.12
N ASP A 182 -6.10 9.73 -14.47
CA ASP A 182 -5.79 11.10 -14.04
C ASP A 182 -6.06 11.31 -12.53
N ALA A 183 -5.82 12.53 -12.05
CA ALA A 183 -6.05 12.91 -10.64
C ALA A 183 -7.53 12.81 -10.22
N ALA A 184 -8.46 12.80 -11.18
CA ALA A 184 -9.89 12.66 -10.94
C ALA A 184 -10.37 11.20 -11.05
N LEU A 185 -9.44 10.25 -11.22
CA LEU A 185 -9.68 8.82 -11.41
C LEU A 185 -10.34 8.46 -12.76
N ASN A 186 -10.26 9.34 -13.76
CA ASN A 186 -10.67 8.97 -15.12
C ASN A 186 -9.57 8.15 -15.78
N VAL A 187 -9.93 7.02 -16.40
CA VAL A 187 -8.97 6.18 -17.15
C VAL A 187 -8.39 6.95 -18.33
N THR A 188 -7.07 7.03 -18.42
CA THR A 188 -6.38 7.80 -19.48
C THR A 188 -5.99 6.96 -20.71
N GLY A 189 -6.27 5.66 -20.68
CA GLY A 189 -6.00 4.74 -21.80
C GLY A 189 -4.63 4.07 -21.79
N SER A 190 -3.68 4.53 -20.98
CA SER A 190 -2.40 3.83 -20.80
C SER A 190 -2.57 2.61 -19.91
N SER A 191 -2.28 1.42 -20.42
CA SER A 191 -2.36 0.18 -19.63
C SER A 191 -1.31 -0.82 -20.09
N PHE A 192 -0.91 -1.70 -19.17
CA PHE A 192 -0.05 -2.85 -19.50
C PHE A 192 -0.45 -4.07 -18.64
N PRO A 193 -0.21 -5.29 -19.17
CA PRO A 193 -0.61 -6.49 -18.46
C PRO A 193 0.28 -6.76 -17.26
N ALA A 194 -0.32 -7.21 -16.16
CA ALA A 194 0.42 -7.85 -15.09
C ALA A 194 0.83 -9.26 -15.51
N LYS A 195 1.95 -9.76 -14.95
CA LYS A 195 2.35 -11.16 -15.13
C LYS A 195 1.31 -12.07 -14.48
N THR A 196 0.65 -12.86 -15.30
CA THR A 196 -0.31 -13.86 -14.83
C THR A 196 0.20 -15.27 -15.10
N ALA A 197 -0.09 -16.20 -14.20
CA ALA A 197 0.18 -17.61 -14.35
C ALA A 197 -0.89 -18.44 -13.65
N LEU A 198 -1.05 -19.70 -14.04
CA LEU A 198 -1.95 -20.60 -13.34
C LEU A 198 -1.56 -20.69 -11.86
N ASN A 199 -2.52 -20.47 -10.99
CA ASN A 199 -2.38 -20.42 -9.54
C ASN A 199 -1.63 -19.20 -8.97
N LEU A 200 -1.20 -18.24 -9.78
CA LEU A 200 -0.68 -16.99 -9.28
C LEU A 200 -1.83 -16.10 -8.80
N ARG A 201 -1.72 -15.62 -7.56
CA ARG A 201 -2.59 -14.60 -6.98
C ARG A 201 -1.82 -13.32 -6.81
N HIS A 202 -2.42 -12.23 -7.22
CA HIS A 202 -1.91 -10.90 -6.97
C HIS A 202 -2.42 -10.39 -5.64
N GLN A 203 -1.56 -9.68 -4.95
CA GLN A 203 -1.86 -8.84 -3.81
C GLN A 203 -1.69 -7.37 -4.20
N ASP A 204 -1.47 -6.51 -3.26
CA ASP A 204 -1.29 -5.08 -3.49
C ASP A 204 0.03 -4.74 -4.21
N PHE A 205 0.19 -3.47 -4.57
CA PHE A 205 1.42 -2.95 -5.17
C PHE A 205 1.66 -1.50 -4.75
N CYS A 206 2.91 -1.05 -4.87
CA CYS A 206 3.25 0.36 -4.73
C CYS A 206 4.10 0.84 -5.91
N ILE A 207 4.25 2.16 -6.00
CA ILE A 207 5.18 2.82 -6.91
C ILE A 207 6.30 3.45 -6.09
N SER A 208 7.54 3.19 -6.50
CA SER A 208 8.73 3.79 -5.93
C SER A 208 9.66 4.24 -7.06
N GLY A 209 9.78 5.55 -7.24
CA GLY A 209 10.49 6.12 -8.37
C GLY A 209 9.88 5.70 -9.71
N ASP A 210 10.71 5.14 -10.58
CA ASP A 210 10.32 4.71 -11.93
C ASP A 210 9.76 3.29 -11.98
N TYR A 211 9.56 2.64 -10.83
CA TYR A 211 9.18 1.24 -10.72
C TYR A 211 7.86 1.03 -10.01
N LEU A 212 7.12 0.05 -10.52
CA LEU A 212 5.96 -0.55 -9.88
C LEU A 212 6.38 -1.88 -9.26
N LEU A 213 6.19 -2.01 -7.95
CA LEU A 213 6.49 -3.20 -7.17
C LEU A 213 5.19 -3.90 -6.80
N SER A 214 4.93 -5.06 -7.37
CA SER A 214 3.68 -5.80 -7.16
C SER A 214 3.93 -7.11 -6.42
N LEU A 215 3.15 -7.34 -5.38
CA LEU A 215 3.17 -8.59 -4.62
C LEU A 215 2.31 -9.65 -5.28
N ALA A 216 2.80 -10.89 -5.29
CA ALA A 216 2.05 -12.05 -5.72
C ALA A 216 2.52 -13.33 -5.00
N PHE A 217 1.69 -14.35 -5.02
CA PHE A 217 2.02 -15.67 -4.47
C PHE A 217 1.37 -16.81 -5.25
N ASN A 218 1.93 -18.01 -5.14
CA ASN A 218 1.33 -19.20 -5.75
C ASN A 218 0.46 -19.91 -4.72
N GLN A 219 -0.84 -19.97 -4.95
CA GLN A 219 -1.81 -20.58 -4.04
C GLN A 219 -1.57 -22.06 -3.66
N LYS A 220 -0.81 -22.77 -4.48
CA LYS A 220 -0.53 -24.20 -4.27
C LYS A 220 0.81 -24.45 -3.56
N ILE A 221 1.60 -23.41 -3.38
CA ILE A 221 2.94 -23.53 -2.79
C ILE A 221 3.01 -22.58 -1.61
N GLU A 222 3.10 -23.14 -0.43
CA GLU A 222 3.27 -22.37 0.81
C GLU A 222 4.54 -21.53 0.75
N ASN A 223 4.47 -20.31 1.29
CA ASN A 223 5.59 -19.35 1.32
C ASN A 223 6.22 -19.04 -0.06
N SER A 224 5.42 -19.06 -1.11
CA SER A 224 5.85 -18.79 -2.48
C SER A 224 5.70 -17.31 -2.88
N ASN A 225 5.90 -16.40 -1.93
CA ASN A 225 5.72 -14.98 -2.16
C ASN A 225 6.80 -14.45 -3.11
N VAL A 226 6.36 -13.64 -4.07
CA VAL A 226 7.23 -13.00 -5.06
C VAL A 226 6.89 -11.52 -5.18
N MET A 227 7.89 -10.73 -5.57
CA MET A 227 7.73 -9.35 -5.96
C MET A 227 8.08 -9.21 -7.45
N HIS A 228 7.13 -8.72 -8.23
CA HIS A 228 7.33 -8.36 -9.62
C HIS A 228 7.67 -6.88 -9.71
N ILE A 229 8.70 -6.55 -10.48
CA ILE A 229 9.12 -5.17 -10.71
C ILE A 229 8.91 -4.81 -12.17
N TYR A 230 8.10 -3.77 -12.40
CA TYR A 230 7.80 -3.25 -13.72
C TYR A 230 8.35 -1.83 -13.86
N SER A 231 8.75 -1.47 -15.07
CA SER A 231 8.91 -0.06 -15.45
C SER A 231 7.54 0.60 -15.56
N ILE A 232 7.30 1.70 -14.88
CA ILE A 232 6.04 2.45 -15.01
C ILE A 232 5.93 3.20 -16.34
N GLU A 233 7.06 3.47 -17.00
CA GLU A 233 7.11 4.15 -18.29
C GLU A 233 6.74 3.19 -19.43
N THR A 234 7.36 2.01 -19.47
CA THR A 234 7.21 1.06 -20.57
C THR A 234 6.19 -0.04 -20.30
N GLY A 235 5.85 -0.29 -19.04
CA GLY A 235 5.02 -1.43 -18.62
C GLY A 235 5.75 -2.77 -18.71
N GLU A 236 7.04 -2.78 -18.97
CA GLU A 236 7.84 -4.00 -19.09
C GLU A 236 8.08 -4.61 -17.71
N LEU A 237 7.89 -5.93 -17.59
CA LEU A 237 8.34 -6.70 -16.44
C LEU A 237 9.86 -6.82 -16.49
N LEU A 238 10.56 -6.11 -15.61
CA LEU A 238 12.02 -6.07 -15.56
C LEU A 238 12.56 -7.30 -14.85
N THR A 239 11.96 -7.67 -13.72
CA THR A 239 12.44 -8.79 -12.91
C THR A 239 11.37 -9.32 -11.95
N GLU A 240 11.64 -10.51 -11.41
CA GLU A 240 10.87 -11.16 -10.37
C GLU A 240 11.83 -11.60 -9.25
N TYR A 241 11.54 -11.20 -8.03
CA TYR A 241 12.28 -11.64 -6.85
C TYR A 241 11.42 -12.48 -5.94
N LYS A 242 12.00 -13.57 -5.45
CA LYS A 242 11.40 -14.32 -4.36
C LYS A 242 11.49 -13.47 -3.07
N LEU A 243 10.37 -13.23 -2.44
CA LEU A 243 10.33 -12.60 -1.13
C LEU A 243 10.70 -13.63 -0.06
N THR A 244 11.86 -13.43 0.57
CA THR A 244 12.27 -14.19 1.74
C THR A 244 12.13 -13.29 2.95
N ILE A 245 11.09 -13.54 3.76
CA ILE A 245 10.83 -12.80 4.99
C ILE A 245 11.44 -13.60 6.12
N ASN A 246 12.48 -13.07 6.73
CA ASN A 246 13.23 -13.75 7.78
C ASN A 246 12.41 -13.84 9.07
N GLY A 247 12.43 -15.00 9.71
CA GLY A 247 12.17 -15.14 11.13
C GLY A 247 10.83 -15.73 11.56
N ASN A 248 9.97 -16.18 10.65
CA ASN A 248 8.74 -16.85 11.07
C ASN A 248 8.51 -18.17 10.34
N SER A 249 8.34 -19.24 11.12
CA SER A 249 7.97 -20.57 10.61
C SER A 249 6.47 -20.73 10.33
N GLU A 250 5.67 -19.71 10.66
CA GLU A 250 4.22 -19.71 10.40
C GLU A 250 3.91 -19.09 9.04
N PHE A 251 2.76 -19.44 8.50
CA PHE A 251 2.28 -18.92 7.22
C PHE A 251 2.20 -17.40 7.27
N ILE A 252 2.94 -16.76 6.38
CA ILE A 252 2.99 -15.32 6.20
C ILE A 252 2.41 -15.02 4.84
N GLU A 253 1.34 -14.24 4.82
CA GLU A 253 0.74 -13.69 3.62
C GLU A 253 1.06 -12.19 3.57
N PRO A 254 1.98 -11.74 2.67
CA PRO A 254 2.19 -10.33 2.44
C PRO A 254 0.95 -9.77 1.76
N GLU A 255 0.21 -8.94 2.47
CA GLU A 255 -1.04 -8.38 1.98
C GLU A 255 -0.82 -7.06 1.24
N SER A 256 0.13 -6.25 1.71
CA SER A 256 0.33 -4.92 1.13
C SER A 256 1.77 -4.45 1.19
N ILE A 257 2.12 -3.53 0.30
CA ILE A 257 3.44 -2.94 0.14
C ILE A 257 3.32 -1.43 -0.05
N ALA A 258 4.17 -0.65 0.61
CA ALA A 258 4.19 0.80 0.47
C ALA A 258 5.60 1.37 0.58
N GLU A 259 5.80 2.56 0.02
CA GLU A 259 6.99 3.38 0.28
C GLU A 259 6.91 3.97 1.69
N MET A 260 7.88 3.70 2.56
CA MET A 260 7.88 4.19 3.94
C MET A 260 8.65 5.51 4.09
N GLY A 261 9.68 5.68 3.31
CA GLY A 261 10.56 6.84 3.30
C GLY A 261 11.42 6.86 2.04
N ALA A 262 12.40 7.76 1.97
CA ALA A 262 13.36 7.74 0.88
C ALA A 262 14.11 6.41 0.87
N ASN A 263 13.93 5.63 -0.20
CA ASN A 263 14.56 4.31 -0.38
C ASN A 263 14.16 3.23 0.64
N GLU A 264 13.09 3.43 1.38
CA GLU A 264 12.56 2.42 2.28
C GLU A 264 11.20 1.90 1.77
N ILE A 265 11.11 0.60 1.62
CA ILE A 265 9.87 -0.11 1.29
C ILE A 265 9.43 -0.91 2.51
N VAL A 266 8.16 -0.86 2.82
CA VAL A 266 7.55 -1.63 3.90
C VAL A 266 6.50 -2.57 3.35
N ILE A 267 6.44 -3.78 3.89
CA ILE A 267 5.35 -4.73 3.65
C ILE A 267 4.59 -4.99 4.95
N ALA A 268 3.28 -5.14 4.83
CA ALA A 268 2.42 -5.61 5.90
C ALA A 268 2.02 -7.06 5.65
N ASN A 269 2.20 -7.90 6.66
CA ASN A 269 1.79 -9.30 6.62
C ASN A 269 0.64 -9.55 7.58
N GLY A 270 -0.32 -10.34 7.14
CA GLY A 270 -1.25 -11.01 8.01
C GLY A 270 -0.65 -12.27 8.62
N GLN A 271 -0.77 -12.45 9.92
CA GLN A 271 -0.35 -13.64 10.65
C GLN A 271 -1.52 -14.27 11.40
N LYS A 272 -1.64 -15.60 11.36
CA LYS A 272 -2.82 -16.30 11.89
C LYS A 272 -2.77 -16.65 13.39
N ASN A 273 -1.63 -17.03 13.92
CA ASN A 273 -1.53 -17.57 15.28
C ASN A 273 -0.31 -17.00 16.02
N PRO A 274 -0.46 -16.06 16.93
CA PRO A 274 -1.68 -15.27 17.15
C PRO A 274 -1.95 -14.33 15.97
N ARG A 275 -3.18 -13.84 15.81
CA ARG A 275 -3.50 -12.85 14.77
C ARG A 275 -2.73 -11.57 15.03
N ARG A 276 -1.92 -11.18 14.05
CA ARG A 276 -1.06 -9.99 14.11
C ARG A 276 -0.91 -9.35 12.75
N ILE A 277 -0.59 -8.08 12.76
CA ILE A 277 -0.04 -7.35 11.64
C ILE A 277 1.45 -7.23 11.90
N SER A 278 2.28 -7.78 11.03
CA SER A 278 3.74 -7.65 11.13
C SER A 278 4.24 -6.75 10.02
N PHE A 279 5.06 -5.77 10.38
CA PHE A 279 5.69 -4.86 9.42
C PHE A 279 7.14 -5.30 9.19
N TYR A 280 7.53 -5.33 7.92
CA TYR A 280 8.89 -5.60 7.49
C TYR A 280 9.34 -4.49 6.56
N LYS A 281 10.55 -4.00 6.73
CA LYS A 281 11.12 -3.00 5.83
C LYS A 281 12.41 -3.49 5.20
N THR A 282 12.75 -2.84 4.10
CA THR A 282 14.06 -2.91 3.49
C THR A 282 14.61 -1.52 3.25
N GLU A 283 15.89 -1.33 3.46
CA GLU A 283 16.63 -0.18 2.94
C GLU A 283 17.12 -0.49 1.53
N VAL A 284 16.62 0.23 0.56
CA VAL A 284 17.09 0.16 -0.83
C VAL A 284 18.29 1.07 -1.05
N ALA A 285 18.66 1.86 -0.04
CA ALA A 285 19.66 2.93 -0.12
C ALA A 285 21.11 2.50 -0.40
N ALA A 286 21.46 1.25 -0.16
CA ALA A 286 22.86 0.80 -0.30
C ALA A 286 23.39 0.80 -1.75
N ALA A 287 22.52 0.85 -2.74
CA ALA A 287 22.88 0.79 -4.15
C ALA A 287 23.05 2.18 -4.83
N PHE A 288 22.59 3.25 -4.20
CA PHE A 288 22.66 4.59 -4.78
C PHE A 288 23.86 5.38 -4.26
N LYS A 289 25.02 5.16 -4.81
CA LYS A 289 26.05 6.20 -4.84
C LYS A 289 25.64 7.19 -5.94
N VAL A 290 25.06 8.31 -5.55
CA VAL A 290 24.96 9.48 -6.43
C VAL A 290 26.39 9.84 -6.81
N THR A 291 26.78 9.50 -8.01
CA THR A 291 27.95 10.12 -8.62
C THR A 291 27.53 11.55 -8.97
N THR A 292 27.96 12.50 -8.14
CA THR A 292 27.89 13.93 -8.39
C THR A 292 28.64 14.30 -9.66
#